data_4d790808678c267d51315d8d579361e3
#
_entry.id   4d790808678c267d51315d8d579361e3
#
_cell.length_a   1.000
_cell.length_b   1.000
_cell.length_c   1.000
_cell.angle_alpha   90.00
_cell.angle_beta   90.00
_cell.angle_gamma   90.00
#
_symmetry.space_group_name_H-M   'P 1'
#
loop_
_entity.id
_entity.type
_entity.pdbx_description
1 polymer ?
#
loop_
_entity_poly.entity_id
_entity_poly.type
_entity_poly.pdbx_seq_one_letter_code
_entity_poly.pdbx_strand_id
1 'polypeptide(L)'
;MNRSSKLAHSIALALLAGCGDARDIGNVALGANLYAQHCAVCHGAKLEGQADWRRRLPNGRMPAPPHDESGHTWHHSDDVLFGITKRGLVPPYAPPNYESDMPAFGGKLTDDEIWAVLAYIKSHWTTREVLDARAEMTRNARKQ
;
A
#
# COMPACT_ATOMS: atom_id res chain seq x y z
N MET A 1 -36.26 -57.39 25.63
CA MET A 1 -35.83 -56.09 26.16
C MET A 1 -34.68 -55.60 25.30
N ASN A 2 -34.98 -54.72 24.35
CA ASN A 2 -34.00 -54.32 23.33
C ASN A 2 -33.81 -52.81 23.49
N ARG A 3 -32.65 -52.38 24.01
CA ARG A 3 -32.30 -50.98 24.19
C ARG A 3 -31.51 -50.54 22.94
N SER A 4 -32.20 -49.84 22.04
CA SER A 4 -31.55 -49.16 20.91
C SER A 4 -30.90 -47.87 21.40
N SER A 5 -29.55 -47.84 21.44
CA SER A 5 -28.75 -46.67 21.70
C SER A 5 -28.71 -45.78 20.43
N LYS A 6 -29.33 -44.61 20.47
CA LYS A 6 -29.23 -43.62 19.40
C LYS A 6 -27.98 -42.79 19.66
N LEU A 7 -26.93 -43.00 18.86
CA LEU A 7 -25.77 -42.10 18.80
C LEU A 7 -26.20 -40.80 18.12
N ALA A 8 -26.25 -39.73 18.89
CA ALA A 8 -26.37 -38.36 18.33
C ALA A 8 -25.00 -37.93 17.82
N HIS A 9 -24.86 -37.78 16.49
CA HIS A 9 -23.68 -37.19 15.90
C HIS A 9 -23.83 -35.65 15.95
N SER A 10 -23.12 -35.02 16.88
CA SER A 10 -22.98 -33.58 16.92
C SER A 10 -21.98 -33.17 15.84
N ILE A 11 -22.48 -32.56 14.75
CA ILE A 11 -21.65 -31.94 13.72
C ILE A 11 -21.23 -30.56 14.29
N ALA A 12 -19.99 -30.44 14.74
CA ALA A 12 -19.38 -29.19 15.07
C ALA A 12 -19.04 -28.42 13.77
N LEU A 13 -19.86 -27.45 13.44
CA LEU A 13 -19.61 -26.52 12.34
C LEU A 13 -18.45 -25.59 12.73
N ALA A 14 -17.24 -25.90 12.31
CA ALA A 14 -16.08 -25.01 12.47
C ALA A 14 -16.25 -23.80 11.56
N LEU A 15 -16.68 -22.69 12.12
CA LEU A 15 -16.63 -21.37 11.47
C LEU A 15 -15.15 -20.99 11.32
N LEU A 16 -14.59 -21.20 10.13
CA LEU A 16 -13.32 -20.59 9.72
C LEU A 16 -13.57 -19.09 9.54
N ALA A 17 -13.55 -18.34 10.64
CA ALA A 17 -13.42 -16.91 10.60
C ALA A 17 -12.01 -16.61 10.07
N GLY A 18 -11.90 -16.21 8.80
CA GLY A 18 -10.70 -15.61 8.25
C GLY A 18 -10.47 -14.28 8.97
N CYS A 19 -9.78 -14.31 10.09
CA CYS A 19 -9.32 -13.12 10.80
C CYS A 19 -8.19 -12.49 9.99
N GLY A 20 -8.49 -11.53 9.12
CA GLY A 20 -7.54 -10.46 8.86
C GLY A 20 -7.18 -9.86 10.22
N ASP A 21 -5.89 -9.67 10.49
CA ASP A 21 -5.43 -9.16 11.79
C ASP A 21 -6.13 -7.80 12.03
N ALA A 22 -6.82 -7.62 13.16
CA ALA A 22 -7.53 -6.38 13.50
C ALA A 22 -6.60 -5.15 13.45
N ARG A 23 -5.29 -5.38 13.60
CA ARG A 23 -4.25 -4.36 13.43
C ARG A 23 -4.10 -3.92 11.98
N ASP A 24 -4.20 -4.84 11.01
CA ASP A 24 -4.11 -4.50 9.58
C ASP A 24 -5.30 -3.68 9.12
N ILE A 25 -6.51 -4.01 9.60
CA ILE A 25 -7.73 -3.24 9.31
C ILE A 25 -7.65 -1.83 9.92
N GLY A 26 -7.16 -1.71 11.16
CA GLY A 26 -6.96 -0.41 11.83
C GLY A 26 -5.94 0.46 11.11
N ASN A 27 -4.85 -0.13 10.63
CA ASN A 27 -3.81 0.57 9.87
C ASN A 27 -4.33 1.07 8.52
N VAL A 28 -5.14 0.30 7.79
CA VAL A 28 -5.73 0.73 6.51
C VAL A 28 -6.70 1.89 6.71
N ALA A 29 -7.54 1.87 7.74
CA ALA A 29 -8.48 2.95 8.04
C ALA A 29 -7.76 4.25 8.44
N LEU A 30 -6.72 4.18 9.27
CA LEU A 30 -5.86 5.30 9.60
C LEU A 30 -5.18 5.84 8.33
N GLY A 31 -4.62 4.94 7.52
CA GLY A 31 -3.96 5.26 6.26
C GLY A 31 -4.87 5.98 5.27
N ALA A 32 -6.14 5.57 5.16
CA ALA A 32 -7.13 6.23 4.32
C ALA A 32 -7.35 7.70 4.74
N ASN A 33 -7.47 7.95 6.04
CA ASN A 33 -7.64 9.31 6.57
C ASN A 33 -6.40 10.18 6.32
N LEU A 34 -5.21 9.64 6.55
CA LEU A 34 -3.95 10.36 6.33
C LEU A 34 -3.70 10.59 4.84
N TYR A 35 -4.01 9.62 3.99
CA TYR A 35 -3.93 9.77 2.53
C TYR A 35 -4.83 10.90 2.04
N ALA A 36 -6.07 10.96 2.50
CA ALA A 36 -7.02 12.01 2.14
C ALA A 36 -6.51 13.41 2.55
N GLN A 37 -5.84 13.52 3.69
CA GLN A 37 -5.34 14.79 4.21
C GLN A 37 -4.03 15.26 3.54
N HIS A 38 -3.15 14.33 3.19
CA HIS A 38 -1.78 14.67 2.83
C HIS A 38 -1.37 14.29 1.41
N CYS A 39 -2.01 13.29 0.79
CA CYS A 39 -1.59 12.71 -0.47
C CYS A 39 -2.57 12.98 -1.61
N ALA A 40 -3.88 12.93 -1.32
CA ALA A 40 -4.93 12.98 -2.32
C ALA A 40 -4.93 14.29 -3.14
N VAL A 41 -4.45 15.40 -2.58
CA VAL A 41 -4.36 16.69 -3.26
C VAL A 41 -3.50 16.63 -4.54
N CYS A 42 -2.50 15.75 -4.57
CA CYS A 42 -1.65 15.53 -5.73
C CYS A 42 -1.92 14.18 -6.41
N HIS A 43 -2.11 13.12 -5.63
CA HIS A 43 -2.23 11.75 -6.16
C HIS A 43 -3.67 11.30 -6.45
N GLY A 44 -4.65 12.22 -6.27
CA GLY A 44 -6.07 11.95 -6.50
C GLY A 44 -6.74 11.23 -5.34
N ALA A 45 -8.01 11.54 -5.11
CA ALA A 45 -8.81 10.94 -4.02
C ALA A 45 -9.10 9.44 -4.24
N LYS A 46 -9.02 8.97 -5.47
CA LYS A 46 -9.17 7.58 -5.90
C LYS A 46 -7.85 6.94 -6.29
N LEU A 47 -6.73 7.51 -5.90
CA LEU A 47 -5.36 7.09 -6.22
C LEU A 47 -5.02 7.23 -7.73
N GLU A 48 -5.79 7.97 -8.50
CA GLU A 48 -5.73 8.08 -9.96
C GLU A 48 -4.55 8.92 -10.47
N GLY A 49 -3.88 9.68 -9.60
CA GLY A 49 -2.78 10.58 -9.98
C GLY A 49 -3.22 11.79 -10.78
N GLN A 50 -2.27 12.45 -11.41
CA GLN A 50 -2.51 13.58 -12.32
C GLN A 50 -2.50 13.10 -13.78
N ALA A 51 -3.20 13.86 -14.65
CA ALA A 51 -3.20 13.59 -16.08
C ALA A 51 -1.77 13.63 -16.64
N ASP A 52 -1.52 12.79 -17.66
CA ASP A 52 -0.21 12.71 -18.35
C ASP A 52 1.00 12.52 -17.43
N TRP A 53 0.83 11.85 -16.29
CA TRP A 53 1.85 11.69 -15.24
C TRP A 53 3.20 11.13 -15.74
N ARG A 54 3.25 10.53 -16.92
CA ARG A 54 4.49 10.06 -17.55
C ARG A 54 5.22 11.15 -18.33
N ARG A 55 4.63 12.35 -18.44
CA ARG A 55 5.14 13.45 -19.24
C ARG A 55 5.53 14.62 -18.33
N ARG A 56 6.76 15.14 -18.52
CA ARG A 56 7.22 16.29 -17.73
C ARG A 56 6.38 17.53 -18.01
N LEU A 57 6.13 18.27 -16.94
CA LEU A 57 5.56 19.61 -16.99
C LEU A 57 6.55 20.60 -17.64
N PRO A 58 6.09 21.78 -18.08
CA PRO A 58 6.98 22.83 -18.62
C PRO A 58 8.10 23.26 -17.68
N ASN A 59 7.92 23.14 -16.37
CA ASN A 59 8.94 23.42 -15.35
C ASN A 59 9.93 22.26 -15.14
N GLY A 60 9.86 21.19 -15.94
CA GLY A 60 10.74 20.03 -15.86
C GLY A 60 10.37 19.00 -14.81
N ARG A 61 9.40 19.25 -13.92
CA ARG A 61 8.96 18.33 -12.88
C ARG A 61 7.98 17.29 -13.44
N MET A 62 7.88 16.16 -12.77
CA MET A 62 6.88 15.14 -13.10
C MET A 62 5.58 15.39 -12.34
N PRO A 63 4.41 15.23 -13.00
CA PRO A 63 3.14 15.19 -12.29
C PRO A 63 3.10 14.02 -11.32
N ALA A 64 2.23 14.11 -10.31
CA ALA A 64 2.05 13.03 -9.33
C ALA A 64 1.49 11.77 -10.00
N PRO A 65 2.18 10.62 -9.89
CA PRO A 65 1.72 9.37 -10.49
C PRO A 65 0.52 8.79 -9.76
N PRO A 66 -0.27 7.92 -10.42
CA PRO A 66 -1.27 7.10 -9.76
C PRO A 66 -0.65 6.18 -8.70
N HIS A 67 -1.39 5.96 -7.63
CA HIS A 67 -1.06 4.97 -6.61
C HIS A 67 -1.90 3.70 -6.74
N ASP A 68 -2.90 3.69 -7.62
CA ASP A 68 -3.60 2.48 -8.03
C ASP A 68 -2.75 1.62 -8.98
N GLU A 69 -3.35 0.55 -9.51
CA GLU A 69 -2.67 -0.40 -10.39
C GLU A 69 -2.33 0.17 -11.77
N SER A 70 -2.92 1.31 -12.19
CA SER A 70 -2.60 2.01 -13.44
C SER A 70 -1.26 2.75 -13.39
N GLY A 71 -0.76 3.01 -12.17
CA GLY A 71 0.52 3.64 -11.91
C GLY A 71 1.69 2.67 -11.94
N HIS A 72 2.79 3.07 -11.29
CA HIS A 72 3.99 2.23 -11.16
C HIS A 72 4.46 2.07 -9.70
N THR A 73 3.68 2.56 -8.73
CA THR A 73 4.03 2.52 -7.31
C THR A 73 4.28 1.08 -6.84
N TRP A 74 3.50 0.13 -7.33
CA TRP A 74 3.61 -1.28 -6.98
C TRP A 74 4.88 -1.99 -7.48
N HIS A 75 5.65 -1.34 -8.37
CA HIS A 75 6.96 -1.83 -8.82
C HIS A 75 8.10 -1.58 -7.81
N HIS A 76 7.86 -0.80 -6.77
CA HIS A 76 8.87 -0.48 -5.75
C HIS A 76 8.70 -1.35 -4.51
N SER A 77 9.82 -1.71 -3.86
CA SER A 77 9.77 -2.42 -2.58
C SER A 77 9.17 -1.52 -1.47
N ASP A 78 8.70 -2.12 -0.40
CA ASP A 78 8.11 -1.39 0.73
C ASP A 78 9.11 -0.40 1.34
N ASP A 79 10.39 -0.78 1.46
CA ASP A 79 11.44 0.10 1.99
C ASP A 79 11.70 1.31 1.09
N VAL A 80 11.64 1.13 -0.23
CA VAL A 80 11.76 2.22 -1.20
C VAL A 80 10.57 3.16 -1.09
N LEU A 81 9.35 2.64 -1.04
CA LEU A 81 8.13 3.44 -0.89
C LEU A 81 8.14 4.23 0.43
N PHE A 82 8.52 3.57 1.52
CA PHE A 82 8.67 4.21 2.83
C PHE A 82 9.71 5.33 2.78
N GLY A 83 10.87 5.04 2.20
CA GLY A 83 11.97 5.99 2.11
C GLY A 83 11.63 7.23 1.27
N ILE A 84 10.98 7.05 0.12
CA ILE A 84 10.49 8.15 -0.73
C ILE A 84 9.48 9.00 0.06
N THR A 85 8.53 8.37 0.72
CA THR A 85 7.51 9.10 1.48
C THR A 85 8.14 9.88 2.64
N LYS A 86 9.05 9.26 3.38
CA LYS A 86 9.68 9.88 4.55
C LYS A 86 10.65 11.00 4.20
N ARG A 87 11.49 10.80 3.17
CA ARG A 87 12.62 11.69 2.84
C ARG A 87 12.43 12.51 1.56
N GLY A 88 11.40 12.21 0.76
CA GLY A 88 11.19 12.78 -0.56
C GLY A 88 12.03 12.08 -1.64
N LEU A 89 11.92 12.60 -2.87
CA LEU A 89 12.66 12.10 -4.04
C LEU A 89 14.08 12.68 -4.06
N VAL A 90 14.91 12.17 -3.15
CA VAL A 90 16.35 12.50 -3.01
C VAL A 90 17.18 11.22 -3.12
N PRO A 91 18.50 11.27 -3.31
CA PRO A 91 19.33 10.06 -3.29
C PRO A 91 19.10 9.21 -2.03
N PRO A 92 19.01 7.89 -2.12
CA PRO A 92 19.22 7.05 -3.32
C PRO A 92 17.94 6.85 -4.18
N TYR A 93 16.82 7.49 -3.85
CA TYR A 93 15.50 7.27 -4.51
C TYR A 93 15.35 8.04 -5.82
N ALA A 94 16.14 9.09 -6.00
CA ALA A 94 16.21 9.89 -7.22
C ALA A 94 17.65 10.34 -7.47
N PRO A 95 17.99 10.76 -8.71
CA PRO A 95 19.29 11.32 -8.99
C PRO A 95 19.58 12.58 -8.16
N PRO A 96 20.86 12.94 -7.95
CA PRO A 96 21.20 14.24 -7.38
C PRO A 96 20.54 15.39 -8.16
N ASN A 97 20.06 16.40 -7.44
CA ASN A 97 19.39 17.56 -8.00
C ASN A 97 18.06 17.27 -8.73
N TYR A 98 17.43 16.13 -8.44
CA TYR A 98 16.08 15.85 -8.94
C TYR A 98 15.07 16.80 -8.29
N GLU A 99 14.32 17.52 -9.11
CA GLU A 99 13.28 18.42 -8.63
C GLU A 99 11.93 17.70 -8.61
N SER A 100 11.25 17.78 -7.47
CA SER A 100 9.94 17.17 -7.23
C SER A 100 9.05 18.13 -6.44
N ASP A 101 7.75 18.08 -6.74
CA ASP A 101 6.73 18.75 -5.92
C ASP A 101 6.25 17.89 -4.75
N MET A 102 6.65 16.59 -4.70
CA MET A 102 6.35 15.72 -3.58
C MET A 102 7.22 16.09 -2.36
N PRO A 103 6.62 16.55 -1.26
CA PRO A 103 7.38 16.89 -0.05
C PRO A 103 7.85 15.64 0.68
N ALA A 104 8.86 15.78 1.53
CA ALA A 104 9.20 14.79 2.54
C ALA A 104 8.19 14.86 3.71
N PHE A 105 7.71 13.70 4.16
CA PHE A 105 6.70 13.63 5.22
C PHE A 105 7.27 13.28 6.60
N GLY A 106 8.56 12.92 6.73
CA GLY A 106 9.16 12.53 8.01
C GLY A 106 9.14 13.58 9.12
N GLY A 107 8.89 14.86 8.77
CA GLY A 107 8.66 15.93 9.75
C GLY A 107 7.18 16.19 10.08
N LYS A 108 6.24 15.48 9.41
CA LYS A 108 4.79 15.67 9.55
C LYS A 108 4.07 14.41 9.99
N LEU A 109 4.58 13.25 9.61
CA LEU A 109 4.02 11.93 9.91
C LEU A 109 5.07 11.11 10.66
N THR A 110 4.62 10.33 11.62
CA THR A 110 5.42 9.29 12.25
C THR A 110 5.67 8.12 11.29
N ASP A 111 6.62 7.27 11.62
CA ASP A 111 6.92 6.08 10.81
C ASP A 111 5.70 5.14 10.70
N ASP A 112 4.95 4.96 11.80
CA ASP A 112 3.74 4.14 11.82
C ASP A 112 2.63 4.74 10.95
N GLU A 113 2.49 6.06 10.93
CA GLU A 113 1.53 6.76 10.05
C GLU A 113 1.91 6.63 8.57
N ILE A 114 3.20 6.72 8.24
CA ILE A 114 3.68 6.46 6.87
C ILE A 114 3.37 5.01 6.46
N TRP A 115 3.63 4.03 7.34
CA TRP A 115 3.27 2.64 7.08
C TRP A 115 1.76 2.43 6.92
N ALA A 116 0.94 3.16 7.69
CA ALA A 116 -0.52 3.12 7.54
C ALA A 116 -0.96 3.65 6.17
N VAL A 117 -0.39 4.78 5.70
CA VAL A 117 -0.66 5.30 4.33
C VAL A 117 -0.28 4.28 3.27
N LEU A 118 0.88 3.65 3.39
CA LEU A 118 1.32 2.61 2.45
C LEU A 118 0.42 1.38 2.50
N ALA A 119 -0.06 0.97 3.66
CA ALA A 119 -1.02 -0.12 3.81
C ALA A 119 -2.35 0.21 3.09
N TYR A 120 -2.85 1.44 3.21
CA TYR A 120 -4.03 1.90 2.48
C TYR A 120 -3.82 1.85 0.96
N ILE A 121 -2.72 2.39 0.44
CA ILE A 121 -2.40 2.33 -0.99
C ILE A 121 -2.35 0.87 -1.47
N LYS A 122 -1.65 0.01 -0.76
CA LYS A 122 -1.48 -1.41 -1.08
C LYS A 122 -2.79 -2.20 -1.01
N SER A 123 -3.76 -1.78 -0.21
CA SER A 123 -5.08 -2.42 -0.15
C SER A 123 -5.90 -2.29 -1.44
N HIS A 124 -5.50 -1.38 -2.33
CA HIS A 124 -6.12 -1.20 -3.66
C HIS A 124 -5.43 -2.01 -4.77
N TRP A 125 -4.38 -2.76 -4.46
CA TRP A 125 -3.69 -3.64 -5.41
C TRP A 125 -4.27 -5.05 -5.31
N THR A 126 -5.13 -5.40 -6.25
CA THR A 126 -5.96 -6.62 -6.19
C THR A 126 -5.77 -7.53 -7.40
N THR A 127 -5.19 -7.02 -8.49
CA THR A 127 -4.97 -7.83 -9.70
C THR A 127 -3.88 -8.88 -9.46
N ARG A 128 -4.04 -10.02 -10.12
CA ARG A 128 -3.12 -11.14 -10.03
C ARG A 128 -1.70 -10.74 -10.40
N GLU A 129 -1.56 -9.94 -11.46
CA GLU A 129 -0.27 -9.43 -11.94
C GLU A 129 0.48 -8.66 -10.86
N VAL A 130 -0.19 -7.69 -10.24
CA VAL A 130 0.40 -6.87 -9.18
C VAL A 130 0.75 -7.69 -7.96
N LEU A 131 -0.14 -8.58 -7.52
CA LEU A 131 0.09 -9.43 -6.36
C LEU A 131 1.26 -10.40 -6.57
N ASP A 132 1.38 -11.01 -7.75
CA ASP A 132 2.48 -11.92 -8.08
C ASP A 132 3.82 -11.16 -8.15
N ALA A 133 3.85 -9.97 -8.76
CA ALA A 133 5.05 -9.13 -8.80
C ALA A 133 5.49 -8.69 -7.39
N ARG A 134 4.56 -8.30 -6.53
CA ARG A 134 4.82 -7.94 -5.13
C ARG A 134 5.36 -9.13 -4.32
N ALA A 135 4.78 -10.31 -4.51
CA ALA A 135 5.24 -11.52 -3.84
C ALA A 135 6.68 -11.91 -4.28
N GLU A 136 7.00 -11.76 -5.56
CA GLU A 136 8.36 -12.00 -6.06
C GLU A 136 9.36 -11.01 -5.47
N MET A 137 9.04 -9.73 -5.46
CA MET A 137 9.88 -8.67 -4.88
C MET A 137 10.19 -8.95 -3.40
N THR A 138 9.18 -9.35 -2.62
CA THR A 138 9.33 -9.72 -1.21
C THR A 138 10.25 -10.94 -1.03
N ARG A 139 10.12 -11.96 -1.92
CA ARG A 139 11.00 -13.13 -1.88
C ARG A 139 12.46 -12.76 -2.16
N ASN A 140 12.69 -11.85 -3.11
CA ASN A 140 14.04 -11.44 -3.49
C ASN A 140 14.71 -10.57 -2.41
N ALA A 141 13.96 -9.70 -1.74
CA ALA A 141 14.47 -8.91 -0.63
C ALA A 141 14.94 -9.76 0.57
N ARG A 142 14.31 -10.93 0.81
CA ARG A 142 14.72 -11.86 1.89
C ARG A 142 15.98 -12.66 1.61
N LYS A 143 16.51 -12.62 0.39
CA LYS A 143 17.71 -13.38 -0.03
C LYS A 143 18.99 -12.53 0.04
N GLN A 144 18.87 -11.24 0.27
CA GLN A 144 19.96 -10.27 0.41
C GLN A 144 20.30 -10.04 1.89
#